data_8888140be65ccf7cdf0dd898d2eec5e3
#
_entry.id   8888140be65ccf7cdf0dd898d2eec5e3
#
_cell.length_a   1.000
_cell.length_b   1.000
_cell.length_c   1.000
_cell.angle_alpha   90.00
_cell.angle_beta   90.00
_cell.angle_gamma   90.00
#
_symmetry.space_group_name_H-M   'P 1'
#
loop_
_entity.id
_entity.type
_entity.pdbx_description
1 polymer ?
#
loop_
_entity_poly.entity_id
_entity_poly.type
_entity_poly.pdbx_seq_one_letter_code
_entity_poly.pdbx_strand_id
1 'polypeptide(L)'
;TSHTLKKTEAKAVTCAENGNKEYWTCKHCGKYFLSDDANPATATAVELSETVIPALNHKNATTRGVVEPNGTEPGYSGDLYCPDCDTVLKKGYTYWNEGNLTWKLYEDGTLTISGTGAMKNYDSKKNRNPVYNNSNVKKVVIEDGVTSIGNYAFTYCVSLTSITIPDSVTSIGYYAFFYCVSLTSITISDSVTSIGNYAFFYCRSLTSITIPDSVTSIGNYAFSNCRSLTSITIPDSVTSIGAMAFHSCTNLQTISLSCK
;
A
#
# COMPACT_ATOMS: atom_id res chain seq x y z
N THR A 1 37.67 -14.92 50.94
CA THR A 1 37.91 -13.50 50.61
C THR A 1 36.60 -12.83 50.28
N SER A 2 36.30 -11.71 50.98
CA SER A 2 35.08 -10.95 50.78
C SER A 2 35.03 -10.37 49.34
N HIS A 3 33.83 -10.23 48.80
CA HIS A 3 33.58 -9.58 47.51
C HIS A 3 33.76 -8.06 47.65
N THR A 4 34.42 -7.42 46.66
CA THR A 4 34.39 -5.97 46.52
C THR A 4 33.35 -5.62 45.49
N LEU A 5 32.21 -5.08 45.95
CA LEU A 5 31.04 -4.88 45.14
C LEU A 5 30.97 -3.46 44.54
N LYS A 6 30.51 -3.37 43.28
CA LYS A 6 30.13 -2.12 42.63
C LYS A 6 28.65 -2.17 42.36
N LYS A 7 27.92 -1.22 42.87
CA LYS A 7 26.47 -1.07 42.68
C LYS A 7 26.14 -0.61 41.26
N THR A 8 25.12 -1.19 40.68
CA THR A 8 24.39 -0.69 39.48
C THR A 8 22.97 -0.37 39.91
N GLU A 9 22.58 0.87 39.78
CA GLU A 9 21.24 1.34 40.15
C GLU A 9 20.17 0.72 39.27
N ALA A 10 18.96 0.59 39.83
CA ALA A 10 17.82 0.13 39.07
C ALA A 10 17.49 1.10 37.92
N LYS A 11 17.23 0.55 36.73
CA LYS A 11 16.76 1.28 35.56
C LYS A 11 15.34 0.85 35.27
N ALA A 12 14.42 1.80 35.14
CA ALA A 12 13.04 1.52 34.75
C ALA A 12 13.00 0.91 33.35
N VAL A 13 12.14 -0.07 33.16
CA VAL A 13 11.87 -0.66 31.84
C VAL A 13 11.05 0.33 31.01
N THR A 14 11.35 0.40 29.71
CA THR A 14 10.55 1.15 28.72
C THR A 14 9.95 0.20 27.69
N CYS A 15 9.17 0.73 26.76
CA CYS A 15 8.63 -0.08 25.66
C CYS A 15 9.70 -0.64 24.72
N ALA A 16 10.77 0.09 24.50
CA ALA A 16 11.84 -0.28 23.56
C ALA A 16 13.10 -0.85 24.24
N GLU A 17 13.33 -0.50 25.49
CA GLU A 17 14.56 -0.84 26.19
C GLU A 17 14.29 -1.69 27.42
N ASN A 18 15.16 -2.66 27.64
CA ASN A 18 15.18 -3.42 28.88
C ASN A 18 15.55 -2.50 30.06
N GLY A 19 14.86 -2.69 31.17
CA GLY A 19 15.27 -2.16 32.45
C GLY A 19 16.20 -3.13 33.18
N ASN A 20 16.58 -2.76 34.38
CA ASN A 20 17.27 -3.67 35.31
C ASN A 20 16.81 -3.43 36.75
N LYS A 21 16.85 -4.47 37.54
CA LYS A 21 16.81 -4.36 39.00
C LYS A 21 18.10 -3.73 39.47
N GLU A 22 18.10 -3.17 40.66
CA GLU A 22 19.36 -2.82 41.33
C GLU A 22 20.19 -4.09 41.57
N TYR A 23 21.48 -4.05 41.27
CA TYR A 23 22.38 -5.17 41.44
C TYR A 23 23.81 -4.73 41.70
N TRP A 24 24.63 -5.64 42.23
CA TRP A 24 26.04 -5.42 42.50
C TRP A 24 26.92 -6.37 41.67
N THR A 25 28.02 -5.88 41.20
CA THR A 25 29.02 -6.68 40.47
C THR A 25 30.29 -6.78 41.29
N CYS A 26 30.79 -7.98 41.50
CA CYS A 26 32.08 -8.18 42.17
C CYS A 26 33.23 -7.78 41.25
N LYS A 27 34.07 -6.87 41.70
CA LYS A 27 35.24 -6.38 40.94
C LYS A 27 36.31 -7.43 40.69
N HIS A 28 36.34 -8.51 41.51
CA HIS A 28 37.37 -9.55 41.41
C HIS A 28 36.90 -10.77 40.62
N CYS A 29 35.69 -11.24 40.81
CA CYS A 29 35.21 -12.46 40.18
C CYS A 29 34.16 -12.22 39.09
N GLY A 30 33.69 -10.98 38.89
CA GLY A 30 32.71 -10.61 37.86
C GLY A 30 31.29 -11.07 38.11
N LYS A 31 31.02 -11.78 39.22
CA LYS A 31 29.67 -12.30 39.53
C LYS A 31 28.71 -11.19 39.93
N TYR A 32 27.41 -11.42 39.71
CA TYR A 32 26.29 -10.50 39.98
C TYR A 32 25.58 -10.93 41.27
N PHE A 33 25.06 -9.96 42.02
CA PHE A 33 24.32 -10.16 43.29
C PHE A 33 23.14 -9.19 43.34
N LEU A 34 22.05 -9.61 43.90
CA LEU A 34 20.85 -8.77 44.12
C LEU A 34 20.82 -8.10 45.51
N SER A 35 21.92 -8.19 46.26
CA SER A 35 22.09 -7.56 47.55
C SER A 35 23.52 -7.03 47.69
N ASP A 36 23.77 -6.14 48.63
CA ASP A 36 25.07 -5.58 48.97
C ASP A 36 25.91 -6.47 49.93
N ASP A 37 25.43 -7.68 50.20
CA ASP A 37 26.13 -8.64 51.07
C ASP A 37 27.45 -9.10 50.40
N ALA A 38 28.53 -8.56 50.86
CA ALA A 38 29.91 -8.89 50.38
C ALA A 38 30.46 -10.18 51.03
N ASN A 39 29.75 -10.85 51.89
CA ASN A 39 30.20 -12.07 52.53
C ASN A 39 30.05 -13.28 51.60
N PRO A 40 31.18 -13.93 51.19
CA PRO A 40 31.11 -15.07 50.27
C PRO A 40 30.40 -16.30 50.86
N ALA A 41 30.14 -16.35 52.17
CA ALA A 41 29.41 -17.44 52.78
C ALA A 41 27.86 -17.27 52.71
N THR A 42 27.39 -16.04 52.53
CA THR A 42 25.96 -15.69 52.54
C THR A 42 25.47 -15.10 51.23
N ALA A 43 26.39 -14.44 50.46
CA ALA A 43 26.04 -13.84 49.19
C ALA A 43 25.77 -14.90 48.12
N THR A 44 24.54 -14.86 47.55
CA THR A 44 24.15 -15.73 46.45
C THR A 44 24.35 -14.99 45.12
N ALA A 45 25.26 -15.51 44.27
CA ALA A 45 25.43 -15.00 42.92
C ALA A 45 24.25 -15.34 42.04
N VAL A 46 23.87 -14.43 41.16
CA VAL A 46 22.85 -14.60 40.17
C VAL A 46 23.39 -14.45 38.75
N GLU A 47 22.69 -14.94 37.77
CA GLU A 47 23.05 -14.70 36.36
C GLU A 47 22.65 -13.26 35.97
N LEU A 48 23.36 -12.67 35.00
CA LEU A 48 23.06 -11.31 34.51
C LEU A 48 21.62 -11.20 34.02
N SER A 49 21.09 -12.23 33.39
CA SER A 49 19.70 -12.31 32.92
C SER A 49 18.66 -12.14 34.02
N GLU A 50 18.98 -12.51 35.27
CA GLU A 50 18.09 -12.34 36.42
C GLU A 50 18.02 -10.89 36.92
N THR A 51 18.97 -10.05 36.53
CA THR A 51 18.99 -8.61 36.82
C THR A 51 18.22 -7.81 35.78
N VAL A 52 18.00 -8.36 34.57
CA VAL A 52 17.35 -7.68 33.44
C VAL A 52 15.84 -7.75 33.58
N ILE A 53 15.17 -6.62 33.36
CA ILE A 53 13.71 -6.53 33.19
C ILE A 53 13.47 -6.37 31.68
N PRO A 54 12.82 -7.35 31.01
CA PRO A 54 12.56 -7.26 29.57
C PRO A 54 11.75 -6.02 29.20
N ALA A 55 12.03 -5.43 28.04
CA ALA A 55 11.24 -4.33 27.47
C ALA A 55 9.76 -4.69 27.38
N LEU A 56 8.88 -3.70 27.52
CA LEU A 56 7.42 -3.90 27.51
C LEU A 56 6.90 -4.30 26.14
N ASN A 57 7.67 -4.07 25.06
CA ASN A 57 7.35 -4.41 23.68
C ASN A 57 5.97 -3.88 23.24
N HIS A 58 5.58 -2.69 23.74
CA HIS A 58 4.34 -2.00 23.39
C HIS A 58 3.06 -2.83 23.65
N LYS A 59 3.03 -3.63 24.72
CA LYS A 59 1.90 -4.55 25.03
C LYS A 59 0.55 -3.85 25.18
N ASN A 60 0.53 -2.56 25.54
CA ASN A 60 -0.68 -1.76 25.74
C ASN A 60 -1.05 -0.94 24.50
N ALA A 61 -0.56 -1.33 23.31
CA ALA A 61 -0.84 -0.58 22.08
C ALA A 61 -2.37 -0.46 21.84
N THR A 62 -2.81 0.74 21.49
CA THR A 62 -4.21 1.07 21.20
C THR A 62 -4.32 2.00 20.00
N THR A 63 -5.53 2.25 19.52
CA THR A 63 -5.77 3.09 18.34
C THR A 63 -6.28 4.46 18.75
N ARG A 64 -5.75 5.54 18.13
CA ARG A 64 -6.21 6.92 18.33
C ARG A 64 -6.52 7.63 17.03
N GLY A 65 -7.39 8.63 17.07
CA GLY A 65 -7.70 9.49 15.93
C GLY A 65 -8.58 8.81 14.87
N VAL A 66 -9.39 7.82 15.25
CA VAL A 66 -10.35 7.18 14.34
C VAL A 66 -11.42 8.18 13.91
N VAL A 67 -11.71 8.23 12.61
CA VAL A 67 -12.78 9.01 11.99
C VAL A 67 -13.55 8.11 11.05
N GLU A 68 -14.86 8.01 11.23
CA GLU A 68 -15.72 7.27 10.32
C GLU A 68 -16.03 8.08 9.05
N PRO A 69 -16.11 7.46 7.86
CA PRO A 69 -16.46 8.16 6.64
C PRO A 69 -17.94 8.56 6.66
N ASN A 70 -18.27 9.73 6.14
CA ASN A 70 -19.64 10.27 6.15
C ASN A 70 -20.25 10.47 4.76
N GLY A 71 -19.93 9.62 3.82
CA GLY A 71 -20.48 9.64 2.47
C GLY A 71 -19.67 10.49 1.49
N THR A 72 -19.36 11.75 1.81
CA THR A 72 -18.53 12.63 0.96
C THR A 72 -17.11 12.75 1.48
N GLU A 73 -16.94 12.69 2.80
CA GLU A 73 -15.63 12.80 3.43
C GLU A 73 -15.08 11.43 3.78
N PRO A 74 -13.76 11.23 3.58
CA PRO A 74 -13.10 9.98 3.95
C PRO A 74 -13.08 9.78 5.46
N GLY A 75 -13.06 8.51 5.86
CA GLY A 75 -12.69 8.11 7.21
C GLY A 75 -11.18 8.00 7.39
N TYR A 76 -10.76 7.87 8.62
CA TYR A 76 -9.40 7.55 9.02
C TYR A 76 -9.40 6.40 10.02
N SER A 77 -8.61 5.36 9.77
CA SER A 77 -8.58 4.17 10.63
C SER A 77 -7.91 4.39 11.97
N GLY A 78 -7.30 5.54 12.17
CA GLY A 78 -6.54 5.87 13.37
C GLY A 78 -5.13 5.24 13.38
N ASP A 79 -4.24 5.84 14.15
CA ASP A 79 -2.89 5.34 14.37
C ASP A 79 -2.86 4.31 15.50
N LEU A 80 -2.18 3.18 15.29
CA LEU A 80 -1.81 2.28 16.38
C LEU A 80 -0.64 2.91 17.14
N TYR A 81 -0.81 3.21 18.41
CA TYR A 81 0.21 3.84 19.24
C TYR A 81 0.32 3.20 20.62
N CYS A 82 1.45 3.40 21.26
CA CYS A 82 1.67 2.97 22.63
C CYS A 82 1.44 4.15 23.59
N PRO A 83 0.44 4.10 24.48
CA PRO A 83 0.18 5.18 25.45
C PRO A 83 1.30 5.34 26.48
N ASP A 84 2.07 4.26 26.75
CA ASP A 84 3.14 4.28 27.78
C ASP A 84 4.36 5.10 27.31
N CYS A 85 4.60 5.24 26.02
CA CYS A 85 5.74 5.98 25.46
C CYS A 85 5.38 6.92 24.31
N ASP A 86 4.10 7.09 24.01
CA ASP A 86 3.52 7.91 22.91
C ASP A 86 4.10 7.61 21.52
N THR A 87 4.70 6.43 21.33
CA THR A 87 5.26 6.02 20.04
C THR A 87 4.16 5.52 19.12
N VAL A 88 4.09 6.07 17.89
CA VAL A 88 3.24 5.54 16.83
C VAL A 88 3.90 4.30 16.24
N LEU A 89 3.24 3.14 16.40
CA LEU A 89 3.73 1.83 15.96
C LEU A 89 3.35 1.56 14.52
N LYS A 90 2.18 2.05 14.10
CA LYS A 90 1.68 1.94 12.74
C LYS A 90 0.76 3.12 12.43
N LYS A 91 1.00 3.77 11.31
CA LYS A 91 0.09 4.79 10.77
C LYS A 91 -1.20 4.15 10.28
N GLY A 92 -2.31 4.85 10.51
CA GLY A 92 -3.58 4.50 9.92
C GLY A 92 -3.62 4.73 8.41
N TYR A 93 -4.78 4.53 7.84
CA TYR A 93 -5.06 4.79 6.43
C TYR A 93 -6.35 5.60 6.28
N THR A 94 -6.41 6.39 5.22
CA THR A 94 -7.64 7.07 4.81
C THR A 94 -8.51 6.07 4.05
N TYR A 95 -9.83 6.03 4.28
CA TYR A 95 -10.69 5.07 3.61
C TYR A 95 -12.06 5.64 3.23
N TRP A 96 -12.64 5.00 2.22
CA TRP A 96 -13.98 5.27 1.69
C TRP A 96 -14.72 3.95 1.54
N ASN A 97 -16.01 3.95 1.84
CA ASN A 97 -16.90 2.83 1.59
C ASN A 97 -17.79 3.15 0.38
N GLU A 98 -17.86 2.23 -0.56
CA GLU A 98 -18.65 2.35 -1.78
C GLU A 98 -19.41 1.05 -2.04
N GLY A 99 -20.65 0.99 -1.58
CA GLY A 99 -21.42 -0.25 -1.62
C GLY A 99 -20.70 -1.37 -0.86
N ASN A 100 -20.33 -2.44 -1.55
CA ASN A 100 -19.60 -3.56 -0.98
C ASN A 100 -18.06 -3.42 -1.13
N LEU A 101 -17.59 -2.28 -1.63
CA LEU A 101 -16.16 -2.02 -1.81
C LEU A 101 -15.64 -1.05 -0.75
N THR A 102 -14.42 -1.26 -0.32
CA THR A 102 -13.67 -0.36 0.55
C THR A 102 -12.38 0.05 -0.14
N TRP A 103 -12.14 1.35 -0.21
CA TRP A 103 -10.94 1.97 -0.75
C TRP A 103 -10.07 2.43 0.42
N LYS A 104 -8.81 2.01 0.48
CA LYS A 104 -7.87 2.35 1.57
C LYS A 104 -6.60 2.95 1.00
N LEU A 105 -6.33 4.21 1.35
CA LEU A 105 -5.11 4.91 0.93
C LEU A 105 -4.16 5.00 2.13
N TYR A 106 -3.02 4.36 1.99
CA TYR A 106 -1.94 4.35 2.97
C TYR A 106 -0.97 5.52 2.78
N GLU A 107 -0.18 5.82 3.80
CA GLU A 107 0.78 6.94 3.81
C GLU A 107 1.87 6.80 2.73
N ASP A 108 2.25 5.57 2.37
CA ASP A 108 3.22 5.28 1.30
C ASP A 108 2.69 5.56 -0.12
N GLY A 109 1.40 5.89 -0.23
CA GLY A 109 0.71 6.13 -1.49
C GLY A 109 0.11 4.86 -2.12
N THR A 110 0.09 3.74 -1.42
CA THR A 110 -0.61 2.55 -1.86
C THR A 110 -2.11 2.71 -1.62
N LEU A 111 -2.90 2.58 -2.68
CA LEU A 111 -4.36 2.50 -2.64
C LEU A 111 -4.78 1.05 -2.83
N THR A 112 -5.45 0.48 -1.85
CA THR A 112 -6.03 -0.87 -1.94
C THR A 112 -7.54 -0.77 -2.10
N ILE A 113 -8.11 -1.54 -3.02
CA ILE A 113 -9.55 -1.65 -3.21
C ILE A 113 -9.96 -3.10 -2.98
N SER A 114 -10.78 -3.33 -1.96
CA SER A 114 -11.20 -4.65 -1.51
C SER A 114 -12.72 -4.76 -1.42
N GLY A 115 -13.23 -5.99 -1.40
CA GLY A 115 -14.67 -6.30 -1.33
C GLY A 115 -15.15 -7.05 -2.56
N THR A 116 -16.47 -7.01 -2.83
CA THR A 116 -17.07 -7.80 -3.92
C THR A 116 -17.97 -6.95 -4.80
N GLY A 117 -17.87 -7.14 -6.12
CA GLY A 117 -18.71 -6.48 -7.12
C GLY A 117 -17.98 -5.44 -7.97
N ALA A 118 -18.76 -4.72 -8.77
CA ALA A 118 -18.26 -3.72 -9.71
C ALA A 118 -17.92 -2.41 -8.98
N MET A 119 -16.84 -1.74 -9.38
CA MET A 119 -16.65 -0.32 -9.02
C MET A 119 -17.77 0.51 -9.62
N LYS A 120 -18.17 1.54 -8.91
CA LYS A 120 -19.16 2.50 -9.38
C LYS A 120 -18.65 3.25 -10.61
N ASN A 121 -19.57 3.64 -11.48
CA ASN A 121 -19.28 4.58 -12.56
C ASN A 121 -19.33 6.01 -12.03
N TYR A 122 -18.21 6.71 -12.17
CA TYR A 122 -18.07 8.11 -11.80
C TYR A 122 -18.22 9.02 -13.03
N ASP A 123 -18.17 10.32 -12.79
CA ASP A 123 -18.17 11.33 -13.84
C ASP A 123 -17.19 12.47 -13.51
N SER A 124 -16.95 13.35 -14.46
CA SER A 124 -16.01 14.45 -14.30
C SER A 124 -16.54 15.64 -13.50
N LYS A 125 -17.82 15.65 -13.12
CA LYS A 125 -18.48 16.86 -12.58
C LYS A 125 -18.98 16.70 -11.15
N LYS A 126 -19.97 15.85 -10.92
CA LYS A 126 -20.69 15.79 -9.63
C LYS A 126 -20.38 14.52 -8.83
N ASN A 127 -20.14 13.43 -9.53
CA ASN A 127 -19.93 12.12 -8.92
C ASN A 127 -18.48 11.68 -9.21
N ARG A 128 -17.52 12.36 -8.58
CA ARG A 128 -16.10 12.04 -8.72
C ARG A 128 -15.72 10.82 -7.89
N ASN A 129 -14.72 10.07 -8.38
CA ASN A 129 -14.17 8.97 -7.60
C ASN A 129 -13.47 9.48 -6.32
N PRO A 130 -13.34 8.64 -5.30
CA PRO A 130 -12.75 9.03 -4.00
C PRO A 130 -11.34 9.60 -4.08
N VAL A 131 -10.59 9.23 -5.11
CA VAL A 131 -9.18 9.63 -5.30
C VAL A 131 -8.97 10.54 -6.51
N TYR A 132 -10.02 11.21 -6.98
CA TYR A 132 -9.94 12.14 -8.11
C TYR A 132 -8.88 13.22 -7.88
N ASN A 133 -7.94 13.35 -8.83
CA ASN A 133 -6.82 14.31 -8.76
C ASN A 133 -5.98 14.21 -7.46
N ASN A 134 -5.90 13.02 -6.89
CA ASN A 134 -5.11 12.78 -5.67
C ASN A 134 -3.67 12.40 -6.04
N SER A 135 -2.75 13.33 -5.86
CA SER A 135 -1.32 13.13 -6.14
C SER A 135 -0.61 12.18 -5.15
N ASN A 136 -1.26 11.81 -4.05
CA ASN A 136 -0.69 10.85 -3.10
C ASN A 136 -0.83 9.40 -3.58
N VAL A 137 -1.73 9.12 -4.53
CA VAL A 137 -1.91 7.76 -5.07
C VAL A 137 -0.74 7.42 -6.02
N LYS A 138 0.14 6.51 -5.58
CA LYS A 138 1.33 6.09 -6.33
C LYS A 138 1.20 4.67 -6.87
N LYS A 139 0.53 3.80 -6.14
CA LYS A 139 0.29 2.40 -6.50
C LYS A 139 -1.16 2.04 -6.20
N VAL A 140 -1.78 1.28 -7.10
CA VAL A 140 -3.13 0.72 -6.87
C VAL A 140 -3.04 -0.80 -6.81
N VAL A 141 -3.70 -1.39 -5.83
CA VAL A 141 -3.90 -2.83 -5.69
C VAL A 141 -5.40 -3.09 -5.62
N ILE A 142 -5.91 -3.73 -6.65
CA ILE A 142 -7.29 -4.22 -6.68
C ILE A 142 -7.25 -5.67 -6.21
N GLU A 143 -8.03 -5.99 -5.18
CA GLU A 143 -8.10 -7.34 -4.62
C GLU A 143 -9.14 -8.19 -5.34
N ASP A 144 -9.03 -9.51 -5.20
CA ASP A 144 -9.99 -10.47 -5.73
C ASP A 144 -11.40 -10.18 -5.20
N GLY A 145 -12.40 -10.42 -6.08
CA GLY A 145 -13.80 -10.11 -5.80
C GLY A 145 -14.30 -8.82 -6.47
N VAL A 146 -13.40 -7.87 -6.80
CA VAL A 146 -13.75 -6.71 -7.61
C VAL A 146 -13.91 -7.14 -9.06
N THR A 147 -15.09 -6.89 -9.67
CA THR A 147 -15.45 -7.48 -10.98
C THR A 147 -15.25 -6.53 -12.16
N SER A 148 -15.15 -5.23 -11.94
CA SER A 148 -14.87 -4.26 -13.01
C SER A 148 -14.21 -2.99 -12.48
N ILE A 149 -13.41 -2.35 -13.33
CA ILE A 149 -12.91 -0.99 -13.09
C ILE A 149 -13.95 -0.03 -13.70
N GLY A 150 -14.58 0.77 -12.84
CA GLY A 150 -15.64 1.69 -13.26
C GLY A 150 -15.16 2.84 -14.13
N ASN A 151 -16.11 3.55 -14.76
CA ASN A 151 -15.82 4.77 -15.50
C ASN A 151 -15.16 5.81 -14.59
N TYR A 152 -14.14 6.50 -15.07
CA TYR A 152 -13.40 7.54 -14.34
C TYR A 152 -12.76 7.10 -13.00
N ALA A 153 -12.57 5.79 -12.76
CA ALA A 153 -12.17 5.26 -11.46
C ALA A 153 -10.84 5.84 -10.93
N PHE A 154 -9.86 6.08 -11.80
CA PHE A 154 -8.53 6.63 -11.43
C PHE A 154 -8.17 7.87 -12.25
N THR A 155 -9.18 8.57 -12.75
CA THR A 155 -8.97 9.80 -13.54
C THR A 155 -8.16 10.83 -12.76
N TYR A 156 -7.12 11.40 -13.42
CA TYR A 156 -6.18 12.37 -12.86
C TYR A 156 -5.37 11.88 -11.64
N CYS A 157 -5.18 10.58 -11.47
CA CYS A 157 -4.18 10.05 -10.54
C CYS A 157 -2.78 10.26 -11.13
N VAL A 158 -2.32 11.51 -11.13
CA VAL A 158 -1.12 11.94 -11.87
C VAL A 158 0.19 11.31 -11.38
N SER A 159 0.24 10.86 -10.11
CA SER A 159 1.40 10.21 -9.51
C SER A 159 1.33 8.68 -9.55
N LEU A 160 0.26 8.10 -10.10
CA LEU A 160 0.10 6.65 -10.21
C LEU A 160 1.15 6.07 -11.14
N THR A 161 2.00 5.18 -10.64
CA THR A 161 3.09 4.54 -11.40
C THR A 161 2.78 3.10 -11.78
N SER A 162 2.00 2.40 -10.96
CA SER A 162 1.68 0.98 -11.18
C SER A 162 0.30 0.61 -10.62
N ILE A 163 -0.30 -0.42 -11.24
CA ILE A 163 -1.56 -1.01 -10.77
C ILE A 163 -1.53 -2.52 -10.95
N THR A 164 -2.09 -3.24 -9.97
CA THR A 164 -2.36 -4.68 -10.02
C THR A 164 -3.85 -4.89 -10.22
N ILE A 165 -4.23 -5.61 -11.29
CA ILE A 165 -5.61 -5.95 -11.66
C ILE A 165 -5.77 -7.46 -11.49
N PRO A 166 -6.67 -7.95 -10.62
CA PRO A 166 -6.88 -9.38 -10.39
C PRO A 166 -7.72 -10.02 -11.52
N ASP A 167 -7.74 -11.35 -11.55
CA ASP A 167 -8.48 -12.13 -12.54
C ASP A 167 -10.01 -12.03 -12.38
N SER A 168 -10.49 -11.51 -11.27
CA SER A 168 -11.92 -11.21 -11.09
C SER A 168 -12.42 -10.03 -11.94
N VAL A 169 -11.51 -9.16 -12.43
CA VAL A 169 -11.88 -7.98 -13.23
C VAL A 169 -12.08 -8.36 -14.70
N THR A 170 -13.28 -8.09 -15.23
CA THR A 170 -13.68 -8.43 -16.60
C THR A 170 -13.73 -7.25 -17.56
N SER A 171 -13.68 -6.02 -17.06
CA SER A 171 -13.75 -4.82 -17.92
C SER A 171 -13.06 -3.60 -17.33
N ILE A 172 -12.54 -2.74 -18.22
CA ILE A 172 -11.95 -1.44 -17.90
C ILE A 172 -12.85 -0.36 -18.50
N GLY A 173 -13.39 0.50 -17.64
CA GLY A 173 -14.38 1.50 -17.99
C GLY A 173 -13.85 2.69 -18.79
N TYR A 174 -14.77 3.54 -19.22
CA TYR A 174 -14.54 4.79 -19.92
C TYR A 174 -13.76 5.78 -19.04
N TYR A 175 -12.67 6.36 -19.57
CA TYR A 175 -11.77 7.28 -18.84
C TYR A 175 -11.15 6.70 -17.56
N ALA A 176 -11.08 5.39 -17.40
CA ALA A 176 -10.67 4.76 -16.13
C ALA A 176 -9.31 5.27 -15.63
N PHE A 177 -8.31 5.42 -16.50
CA PHE A 177 -6.96 5.91 -16.21
C PHE A 177 -6.62 7.20 -16.99
N PHE A 178 -7.65 8.00 -17.31
CA PHE A 178 -7.44 9.25 -18.02
C PHE A 178 -6.48 10.18 -17.26
N TYR A 179 -5.45 10.65 -17.95
CA TYR A 179 -4.43 11.56 -17.40
C TYR A 179 -3.59 10.97 -16.25
N CYS A 180 -3.43 9.63 -16.19
CA CYS A 180 -2.45 8.99 -15.32
C CYS A 180 -1.05 9.12 -15.91
N VAL A 181 -0.51 10.34 -15.90
CA VAL A 181 0.69 10.71 -16.68
C VAL A 181 1.96 10.00 -16.23
N SER A 182 2.02 9.50 -15.00
CA SER A 182 3.18 8.77 -14.44
C SER A 182 3.06 7.25 -14.56
N LEU A 183 1.95 6.71 -15.08
CA LEU A 183 1.76 5.27 -15.22
C LEU A 183 2.74 4.72 -16.26
N THR A 184 3.68 3.87 -15.80
CA THR A 184 4.77 3.34 -16.64
C THR A 184 4.45 1.99 -17.26
N SER A 185 3.70 1.16 -16.53
CA SER A 185 3.30 -0.17 -16.98
C SER A 185 1.99 -0.58 -16.31
N ILE A 186 1.26 -1.44 -16.98
CA ILE A 186 0.06 -2.08 -16.47
C ILE A 186 -0.02 -3.50 -17.03
N THR A 187 -0.33 -4.47 -16.18
CA THR A 187 -0.70 -5.82 -16.59
C THR A 187 -2.21 -5.92 -16.56
N ILE A 188 -2.81 -6.16 -17.71
CA ILE A 188 -4.25 -6.42 -17.86
C ILE A 188 -4.45 -7.92 -17.67
N SER A 189 -5.38 -8.28 -16.77
CA SER A 189 -5.72 -9.69 -16.52
C SER A 189 -6.34 -10.36 -17.73
N ASP A 190 -6.10 -11.66 -17.89
CA ASP A 190 -6.66 -12.50 -18.96
C ASP A 190 -8.19 -12.68 -18.87
N SER A 191 -8.83 -12.12 -17.86
CA SER A 191 -10.29 -12.06 -17.74
C SER A 191 -10.92 -10.82 -18.36
N VAL A 192 -10.11 -9.79 -18.69
CA VAL A 192 -10.63 -8.54 -19.24
C VAL A 192 -11.01 -8.71 -20.70
N THR A 193 -12.28 -8.46 -21.00
CA THR A 193 -12.86 -8.62 -22.36
C THR A 193 -12.95 -7.32 -23.15
N SER A 194 -12.88 -6.16 -22.48
CA SER A 194 -12.99 -4.86 -23.16
C SER A 194 -12.21 -3.76 -22.48
N ILE A 195 -11.66 -2.86 -23.28
CA ILE A 195 -10.99 -1.62 -22.87
C ILE A 195 -11.85 -0.45 -23.35
N GLY A 196 -12.33 0.36 -22.42
CA GLY A 196 -13.25 1.47 -22.68
C GLY A 196 -12.66 2.62 -23.49
N ASN A 197 -13.53 3.51 -23.99
CA ASN A 197 -13.07 4.72 -24.66
C ASN A 197 -12.24 5.58 -23.72
N TYR A 198 -11.15 6.16 -24.21
CA TYR A 198 -10.23 7.02 -23.46
C TYR A 198 -9.63 6.38 -22.19
N ALA A 199 -9.67 5.06 -22.06
CA ALA A 199 -9.28 4.38 -20.83
C ALA A 199 -7.86 4.76 -20.35
N PHE A 200 -6.89 4.87 -21.26
CA PHE A 200 -5.49 5.25 -21.00
C PHE A 200 -5.09 6.56 -21.72
N PHE A 201 -6.06 7.41 -22.00
CA PHE A 201 -5.77 8.68 -22.68
C PHE A 201 -4.82 9.55 -21.85
N TYR A 202 -3.74 10.07 -22.49
CA TYR A 202 -2.68 10.85 -21.83
C TYR A 202 -1.87 10.10 -20.76
N CYS A 203 -1.78 8.77 -20.80
CA CYS A 203 -0.81 8.00 -20.02
C CYS A 203 0.59 8.16 -20.66
N ARG A 204 1.18 9.35 -20.52
CA ARG A 204 2.39 9.76 -21.28
C ARG A 204 3.62 8.92 -20.97
N SER A 205 3.73 8.36 -19.77
CA SER A 205 4.88 7.55 -19.34
C SER A 205 4.70 6.05 -19.62
N LEU A 206 3.55 5.61 -20.15
CA LEU A 206 3.27 4.21 -20.45
C LEU A 206 4.21 3.74 -21.58
N THR A 207 5.17 2.87 -21.23
CA THR A 207 6.19 2.36 -22.14
C THR A 207 5.80 1.07 -22.83
N SER A 208 5.02 0.25 -22.14
CA SER A 208 4.55 -1.05 -22.60
C SER A 208 3.19 -1.39 -22.01
N ILE A 209 2.42 -2.13 -22.77
CA ILE A 209 1.16 -2.72 -22.35
C ILE A 209 0.94 -4.04 -23.11
N THR A 210 0.54 -5.07 -22.41
CA THR A 210 0.11 -6.34 -23.02
C THR A 210 -1.41 -6.36 -23.07
N ILE A 211 -1.98 -6.55 -24.25
CA ILE A 211 -3.41 -6.79 -24.45
C ILE A 211 -3.61 -8.30 -24.43
N PRO A 212 -4.36 -8.85 -23.46
CA PRO A 212 -4.56 -10.29 -23.37
C PRO A 212 -5.51 -10.82 -24.46
N ASP A 213 -5.42 -12.13 -24.74
CA ASP A 213 -6.24 -12.82 -25.75
C ASP A 213 -7.75 -12.86 -25.42
N SER A 214 -8.14 -12.43 -24.23
CA SER A 214 -9.53 -12.25 -23.83
C SER A 214 -10.18 -10.97 -24.37
N VAL A 215 -9.37 -9.96 -24.71
CA VAL A 215 -9.89 -8.65 -25.15
C VAL A 215 -10.44 -8.76 -26.56
N THR A 216 -11.73 -8.41 -26.71
CA THR A 216 -12.44 -8.39 -28.00
C THR A 216 -12.59 -6.99 -28.60
N SER A 217 -12.49 -5.94 -27.78
CA SER A 217 -12.64 -4.57 -28.23
C SER A 217 -11.76 -3.57 -27.50
N ILE A 218 -11.25 -2.61 -28.27
CA ILE A 218 -10.48 -1.44 -27.80
C ILE A 218 -11.26 -0.19 -28.19
N GLY A 219 -11.57 0.65 -27.22
CA GLY A 219 -12.41 1.84 -27.41
C GLY A 219 -11.77 2.99 -28.18
N ASN A 220 -12.56 4.00 -28.51
CA ASN A 220 -12.08 5.23 -29.14
C ASN A 220 -11.06 5.93 -28.25
N TYR A 221 -9.95 6.41 -28.82
CA TYR A 221 -8.89 7.14 -28.11
C TYR A 221 -8.30 6.38 -26.92
N ALA A 222 -8.45 5.06 -26.82
CA ALA A 222 -8.11 4.28 -25.64
C ALA A 222 -6.66 4.51 -25.18
N PHE A 223 -5.71 4.58 -26.08
CA PHE A 223 -4.27 4.83 -25.85
C PHE A 223 -3.78 6.14 -26.46
N SER A 224 -4.68 7.04 -26.85
CA SER A 224 -4.25 8.29 -27.47
C SER A 224 -3.36 9.12 -26.52
N ASN A 225 -2.32 9.72 -27.08
CA ASN A 225 -1.28 10.47 -26.34
C ASN A 225 -0.45 9.64 -25.33
N CYS A 226 -0.36 8.32 -25.50
CA CYS A 226 0.63 7.47 -24.81
C CYS A 226 2.00 7.65 -25.51
N ARG A 227 2.65 8.78 -25.24
CA ARG A 227 3.84 9.21 -26.01
C ARG A 227 5.08 8.36 -25.81
N SER A 228 5.18 7.63 -24.69
CA SER A 228 6.31 6.73 -24.40
C SER A 228 6.09 5.30 -24.90
N LEU A 229 4.89 4.97 -25.39
CA LEU A 229 4.59 3.64 -25.91
C LEU A 229 5.39 3.40 -27.21
N THR A 230 6.22 2.35 -27.22
CA THR A 230 7.12 2.03 -28.33
C THR A 230 6.60 0.91 -29.23
N SER A 231 5.88 -0.01 -28.65
CA SER A 231 5.29 -1.15 -29.37
C SER A 231 4.01 -1.62 -28.68
N ILE A 232 3.14 -2.24 -29.46
CA ILE A 232 1.94 -2.91 -28.95
C ILE A 232 1.63 -4.12 -29.82
N THR A 233 1.21 -5.21 -29.20
CA THR A 233 0.68 -6.38 -29.88
C THR A 233 -0.83 -6.42 -29.70
N ILE A 234 -1.56 -6.52 -30.81
CA ILE A 234 -3.02 -6.67 -30.85
C ILE A 234 -3.32 -8.16 -31.08
N PRO A 235 -3.95 -8.84 -30.14
CA PRO A 235 -4.29 -10.26 -30.31
C PRO A 235 -5.41 -10.47 -31.32
N ASP A 236 -5.49 -11.67 -31.88
CA ASP A 236 -6.51 -12.06 -32.90
C ASP A 236 -7.95 -11.98 -32.36
N SER A 237 -8.10 -12.03 -31.04
CA SER A 237 -9.40 -11.85 -30.37
C SER A 237 -10.01 -10.47 -30.56
N VAL A 238 -9.19 -9.45 -30.83
CA VAL A 238 -9.66 -8.06 -31.00
C VAL A 238 -10.35 -7.91 -32.35
N THR A 239 -11.66 -7.84 -32.32
CA THR A 239 -12.53 -7.67 -33.51
C THR A 239 -12.84 -6.21 -33.80
N SER A 240 -12.59 -5.29 -32.84
CA SER A 240 -12.92 -3.88 -32.99
C SER A 240 -11.87 -2.99 -32.33
N ILE A 241 -11.34 -2.03 -33.09
CA ILE A 241 -10.49 -0.94 -32.59
C ILE A 241 -11.16 0.38 -32.91
N GLY A 242 -11.40 1.18 -31.89
CA GLY A 242 -12.07 2.46 -31.99
C GLY A 242 -11.27 3.53 -32.73
N ALA A 243 -11.96 4.58 -33.14
CA ALA A 243 -11.33 5.71 -33.83
C ALA A 243 -10.22 6.33 -32.97
N MET A 244 -9.09 6.64 -33.61
CA MET A 244 -7.93 7.32 -32.97
C MET A 244 -7.37 6.60 -31.72
N ALA A 245 -7.55 5.28 -31.61
CA ALA A 245 -7.14 4.50 -30.44
C ALA A 245 -5.65 4.75 -30.07
N PHE A 246 -4.76 4.93 -31.03
CA PHE A 246 -3.32 5.19 -30.87
C PHE A 246 -2.89 6.58 -31.39
N HIS A 247 -3.83 7.53 -31.50
CA HIS A 247 -3.52 8.86 -31.99
C HIS A 247 -2.48 9.55 -31.11
N SER A 248 -1.51 10.23 -31.73
CA SER A 248 -0.42 10.94 -31.02
C SER A 248 0.46 10.07 -30.08
N CYS A 249 0.55 8.77 -30.34
CA CYS A 249 1.58 7.89 -29.75
C CYS A 249 2.90 8.12 -30.51
N THR A 250 3.57 9.24 -30.26
CA THR A 250 4.68 9.74 -31.11
C THR A 250 5.91 8.83 -31.15
N ASN A 251 6.09 7.94 -30.17
CA ASN A 251 7.20 7.00 -30.14
C ASN A 251 6.80 5.57 -30.56
N LEU A 252 5.54 5.36 -30.95
CA LEU A 252 5.05 4.04 -31.34
C LEU A 252 5.65 3.67 -32.73
N GLN A 253 6.56 2.70 -32.73
CA GLN A 253 7.27 2.23 -33.90
C GLN A 253 6.64 0.97 -34.51
N THR A 254 6.03 0.11 -33.64
CA THR A 254 5.54 -1.18 -34.07
C THR A 254 4.15 -1.45 -33.51
N ILE A 255 3.23 -1.81 -34.39
CA ILE A 255 1.97 -2.43 -34.06
C ILE A 255 2.00 -3.83 -34.67
N SER A 256 2.09 -4.86 -33.84
CA SER A 256 2.09 -6.25 -34.30
C SER A 256 0.66 -6.81 -34.18
N LEU A 257 0.25 -7.55 -35.20
CA LEU A 257 -0.97 -8.38 -35.14
C LEU A 257 -0.54 -9.80 -34.80
N SER A 258 -1.15 -10.39 -33.78
CA SER A 258 -0.97 -11.81 -33.48
C SER A 258 -1.64 -12.60 -34.59
N CYS A 259 -0.91 -13.44 -35.30
CA CYS A 259 -1.48 -14.38 -36.28
C CYS A 259 -1.35 -15.77 -35.66
N LYS A 260 -2.48 -16.43 -35.38
CA LYS A 260 -2.52 -17.86 -35.05
C LYS A 260 -2.45 -18.71 -36.30
#